data_9d5bc45ba0435faf1286b65cce282506
#
_entry.id   9d5bc45ba0435faf1286b65cce282506
#
_cell.length_a   1.000
_cell.length_b   1.000
_cell.length_c   1.000
_cell.angle_alpha   90.00
_cell.angle_beta   90.00
_cell.angle_gamma   90.00
#
_symmetry.space_group_name_H-M   'P 1'
#
loop_
_entity.id
_entity.type
_entity.pdbx_description
1 polymer ?
#
loop_
_entity_poly.entity_id
_entity_poly.type
_entity_poly.pdbx_seq_one_letter_code
_entity_poly.pdbx_strand_id
1 'polypeptide(L)'
;MRTIYTTLLAFLITTTAVSAQDLNTEPAEEKKVISLTPVGTPKIKFEENEWDFGTIRQGEKVTHVFKFVNDGSAPLVIGYVSTPCGCTAPKWSYDSIAPGDTGEIVVSFNSAHKMGPQTKTLKVTYNSEFSPDLITIKGKVIPNVPEEHDPHEGHDHE
;
A
#
# COMPACT_ATOMS: atom_id res chain seq x y z
N MET A 1 -21.72 52.26 -97.54
CA MET A 1 -20.71 53.10 -96.84
C MET A 1 -20.82 52.86 -95.33
N ARG A 2 -19.72 52.54 -94.74
CA ARG A 2 -19.40 52.61 -93.33
C ARG A 2 -19.91 51.49 -92.43
N THR A 3 -18.98 50.61 -92.31
CA THR A 3 -18.71 49.65 -91.31
C THR A 3 -18.88 50.18 -89.90
N ILE A 4 -19.56 49.40 -89.02
CA ILE A 4 -19.49 49.58 -87.62
C ILE A 4 -19.09 48.24 -87.00
N TYR A 5 -17.88 48.19 -86.49
CA TYR A 5 -17.33 47.11 -85.75
C TYR A 5 -17.92 47.09 -84.33
N THR A 6 -18.68 46.12 -84.03
CA THR A 6 -19.06 45.82 -82.62
C THR A 6 -18.10 44.84 -82.03
N THR A 7 -17.21 45.36 -81.28
CA THR A 7 -16.30 44.57 -80.47
C THR A 7 -17.06 43.94 -79.33
N LEU A 8 -17.21 42.62 -79.37
CA LEU A 8 -17.78 41.82 -78.31
C LEU A 8 -16.71 41.63 -77.24
N LEU A 9 -16.84 42.33 -76.12
CA LEU A 9 -15.98 42.18 -74.93
C LEU A 9 -16.47 40.98 -74.10
N ALA A 10 -15.81 39.87 -74.27
CA ALA A 10 -16.07 38.70 -73.48
C ALA A 10 -15.48 38.93 -72.05
N PHE A 11 -16.37 39.13 -71.08
CA PHE A 11 -16.02 39.27 -69.71
C PHE A 11 -15.81 37.88 -69.13
N LEU A 12 -14.55 37.50 -69.02
CA LEU A 12 -14.16 36.24 -68.43
C LEU A 12 -14.26 36.38 -66.90
N ILE A 13 -15.37 35.90 -66.33
CA ILE A 13 -15.53 35.85 -64.90
C ILE A 13 -14.73 34.64 -64.41
N THR A 14 -13.55 34.88 -63.94
CA THR A 14 -12.79 33.90 -63.21
C THR A 14 -13.36 33.78 -61.78
N THR A 15 -14.19 32.78 -61.56
CA THR A 15 -14.59 32.39 -60.21
C THR A 15 -13.39 31.76 -59.53
N THR A 16 -12.72 32.53 -58.69
CA THR A 16 -11.74 31.98 -57.75
C THR A 16 -12.52 31.20 -56.70
N ALA A 17 -12.46 29.90 -56.80
CA ALA A 17 -12.88 28.99 -55.71
C ALA A 17 -11.93 29.22 -54.54
N VAL A 18 -12.43 29.93 -53.53
CA VAL A 18 -11.79 29.95 -52.21
C VAL A 18 -11.97 28.58 -51.62
N SER A 19 -10.93 27.78 -51.75
CA SER A 19 -10.82 26.51 -51.04
C SER A 19 -10.60 26.81 -49.54
N ALA A 20 -11.68 26.78 -48.78
CA ALA A 20 -11.61 26.77 -47.34
C ALA A 20 -11.07 25.40 -46.91
N GLN A 21 -9.78 25.27 -46.87
CA GLN A 21 -9.07 24.13 -46.31
C GLN A 21 -8.19 24.61 -45.14
N ASP A 22 -8.81 25.20 -44.17
CA ASP A 22 -8.24 25.32 -42.83
C ASP A 22 -9.08 24.48 -41.87
N LEU A 23 -9.17 23.22 -42.18
CA LEU A 23 -9.30 22.23 -41.12
C LEU A 23 -7.91 21.95 -40.62
N ASN A 24 -7.52 22.74 -39.61
CA ASN A 24 -6.45 22.43 -38.73
C ASN A 24 -6.83 21.11 -38.04
N THR A 25 -6.64 20.02 -38.75
CA THR A 25 -6.60 18.70 -38.16
C THR A 25 -5.24 18.60 -37.50
N GLU A 26 -5.16 19.24 -36.33
CA GLU A 26 -4.18 18.86 -35.34
C GLU A 26 -4.28 17.32 -35.20
N PRO A 27 -3.21 16.58 -35.50
CA PRO A 27 -3.23 15.16 -35.23
C PRO A 27 -3.48 15.07 -33.73
N ALA A 28 -4.67 14.59 -33.35
CA ALA A 28 -4.91 14.12 -32.00
C ALA A 28 -3.76 13.18 -31.71
N GLU A 29 -2.75 13.65 -30.94
CA GLU A 29 -1.85 12.78 -30.26
C GLU A 29 -2.74 11.82 -29.49
N GLU A 30 -2.94 10.68 -30.06
CA GLU A 30 -3.47 9.54 -29.39
C GLU A 30 -2.52 9.35 -28.20
N LYS A 31 -2.90 9.99 -27.09
CA LYS A 31 -2.24 9.82 -25.81
C LYS A 31 -2.38 8.34 -25.54
N LYS A 32 -1.39 7.59 -26.07
CA LYS A 32 -1.21 6.18 -25.79
C LYS A 32 -1.12 6.09 -24.29
N VAL A 33 -2.28 5.88 -23.67
CA VAL A 33 -2.37 5.50 -22.28
C VAL A 33 -1.67 4.14 -22.24
N ILE A 34 -0.35 4.20 -22.04
CA ILE A 34 0.39 3.01 -21.65
C ILE A 34 -0.22 2.67 -20.30
N SER A 35 -1.19 1.78 -20.32
CA SER A 35 -1.66 1.11 -19.13
C SER A 35 -0.43 0.36 -18.61
N LEU A 36 0.30 1.03 -17.72
CA LEU A 36 1.36 0.42 -16.94
C LEU A 36 0.69 -0.47 -15.89
N THR A 37 -0.07 -1.47 -16.35
CA THR A 37 -0.30 -2.64 -15.53
C THR A 37 1.06 -3.28 -15.40
N PRO A 38 1.68 -3.30 -14.22
CA PRO A 38 2.97 -3.95 -14.06
C PRO A 38 2.80 -5.40 -14.53
N VAL A 39 3.53 -5.78 -15.59
CA VAL A 39 3.57 -7.17 -16.02
C VAL A 39 4.36 -7.92 -14.96
N GLY A 40 3.64 -8.55 -14.04
CA GLY A 40 4.26 -9.29 -12.95
C GLY A 40 3.34 -9.36 -11.73
N THR A 41 3.73 -10.16 -10.77
CA THR A 41 2.95 -10.41 -9.57
C THR A 41 3.78 -10.04 -8.33
N PRO A 42 3.29 -9.16 -7.46
CA PRO A 42 3.94 -8.89 -6.18
C PRO A 42 3.81 -10.09 -5.26
N LYS A 43 4.83 -10.33 -4.43
CA LYS A 43 4.84 -11.42 -3.46
C LYS A 43 5.59 -11.01 -2.21
N ILE A 44 4.98 -11.21 -1.05
CA ILE A 44 5.65 -11.02 0.24
C ILE A 44 6.46 -12.26 0.59
N LYS A 45 7.68 -12.03 1.08
CA LYS A 45 8.48 -13.03 1.77
C LYS A 45 8.95 -12.45 3.09
N PHE A 46 8.35 -12.89 4.19
CA PHE A 46 8.74 -12.48 5.53
C PHE A 46 10.08 -13.11 5.93
N GLU A 47 10.91 -12.38 6.68
CA GLU A 47 12.09 -12.93 7.35
C GLU A 47 11.67 -13.93 8.44
N GLU A 48 10.61 -13.58 9.18
CA GLU A 48 9.90 -14.45 10.12
C GLU A 48 8.40 -14.15 10.05
N ASN A 49 7.57 -15.16 10.11
CA ASN A 49 6.11 -15.00 10.10
C ASN A 49 5.47 -15.33 11.46
N GLU A 50 6.28 -15.65 12.45
CA GLU A 50 5.86 -15.90 13.82
C GLU A 50 6.84 -15.27 14.82
N TRP A 51 6.30 -14.58 15.80
CA TRP A 51 7.06 -14.01 16.90
C TRP A 51 6.49 -14.43 18.25
N ASP A 52 7.37 -14.93 19.13
CA ASP A 52 7.03 -15.28 20.49
C ASP A 52 7.49 -14.16 21.45
N PHE A 53 6.55 -13.46 22.06
CA PHE A 53 6.85 -12.42 23.03
C PHE A 53 7.19 -12.96 24.42
N GLY A 54 7.22 -14.29 24.60
CA GLY A 54 7.53 -14.94 25.86
C GLY A 54 6.44 -14.77 26.91
N THR A 55 6.85 -14.51 28.16
CA THR A 55 5.92 -14.27 29.27
C THR A 55 5.96 -12.82 29.69
N ILE A 56 4.79 -12.18 29.70
CA ILE A 56 4.60 -10.78 30.11
C ILE A 56 3.53 -10.66 31.17
N ARG A 57 3.55 -9.56 31.93
CA ARG A 57 2.50 -9.27 32.95
C ARG A 57 1.29 -8.64 32.30
N GLN A 58 0.12 -8.87 32.88
CA GLN A 58 -1.13 -8.23 32.45
C GLN A 58 -0.99 -6.69 32.50
N GLY A 59 -1.37 -6.02 31.42
CA GLY A 59 -1.26 -4.58 31.24
C GLY A 59 -0.01 -4.13 30.47
N GLU A 60 0.99 -5.00 30.32
CA GLU A 60 2.17 -4.68 29.50
C GLU A 60 1.82 -4.63 28.02
N LYS A 61 2.57 -3.78 27.29
CA LYS A 61 2.51 -3.68 25.84
C LYS A 61 3.83 -4.15 25.27
N VAL A 62 3.76 -5.01 24.27
CA VAL A 62 4.91 -5.47 23.51
C VAL A 62 4.76 -5.08 22.05
N THR A 63 5.89 -4.84 21.39
CA THR A 63 5.90 -4.41 19.98
C THR A 63 6.98 -5.18 19.24
N HIS A 64 6.64 -5.63 18.04
CA HIS A 64 7.54 -6.34 17.17
C HIS A 64 7.46 -5.81 15.74
N VAL A 65 8.57 -5.90 15.01
CA VAL A 65 8.67 -5.48 13.62
C VAL A 65 8.87 -6.69 12.74
N PHE A 66 7.84 -7.06 11.99
CA PHE A 66 7.94 -8.09 10.96
C PHE A 66 8.52 -7.46 9.70
N LYS A 67 9.74 -7.87 9.35
CA LYS A 67 10.40 -7.46 8.12
C LYS A 67 10.09 -8.43 6.99
N PHE A 68 9.99 -7.89 5.79
CA PHE A 68 9.76 -8.68 4.59
C PHE A 68 10.46 -8.06 3.38
N VAL A 69 10.61 -8.84 2.33
CA VAL A 69 11.04 -8.41 1.02
C VAL A 69 9.91 -8.63 0.02
N ASN A 70 9.80 -7.75 -0.98
CA ASN A 70 8.99 -8.04 -2.16
C ASN A 70 9.76 -9.03 -3.06
N ASP A 71 9.50 -10.32 -2.89
CA ASP A 71 10.07 -11.43 -3.66
C ASP A 71 9.33 -11.67 -4.98
N GLY A 72 8.49 -10.72 -5.38
CA GLY A 72 7.73 -10.73 -6.61
C GLY A 72 8.43 -10.04 -7.77
N SER A 73 7.70 -9.90 -8.88
CA SER A 73 8.18 -9.26 -10.11
C SER A 73 7.47 -7.93 -10.41
N ALA A 74 6.57 -7.49 -9.54
CA ALA A 74 5.83 -6.23 -9.66
C ALA A 74 5.82 -5.46 -8.34
N PRO A 75 5.58 -4.14 -8.36
CA PRO A 75 5.48 -3.33 -7.15
C PRO A 75 4.38 -3.83 -6.21
N LEU A 76 4.72 -3.93 -4.92
CA LEU A 76 3.86 -4.41 -3.85
C LEU A 76 3.31 -3.24 -3.04
N VAL A 77 2.01 -3.25 -2.78
CA VAL A 77 1.34 -2.28 -1.89
C VAL A 77 0.50 -3.05 -0.88
N ILE A 78 0.77 -2.83 0.41
CA ILE A 78 -0.07 -3.39 1.48
C ILE A 78 -1.34 -2.55 1.59
N GLY A 79 -2.48 -3.17 1.31
CA GLY A 79 -3.78 -2.52 1.40
C GLY A 79 -4.35 -2.52 2.81
N TYR A 80 -4.23 -3.65 3.52
CA TYR A 80 -4.81 -3.82 4.84
C TYR A 80 -4.15 -4.94 5.65
N VAL A 81 -4.07 -4.73 6.96
CA VAL A 81 -3.66 -5.77 7.92
C VAL A 81 -4.78 -5.96 8.94
N SER A 82 -5.49 -7.09 8.83
CA SER A 82 -6.60 -7.41 9.73
C SER A 82 -6.11 -8.13 10.98
N THR A 83 -6.77 -7.84 12.10
CA THR A 83 -6.47 -8.44 13.41
C THR A 83 -7.71 -9.15 13.96
N PRO A 84 -7.54 -10.26 14.71
CA PRO A 84 -8.67 -10.97 15.30
C PRO A 84 -9.32 -10.24 16.48
N CYS A 85 -8.66 -9.22 17.03
CA CYS A 85 -9.16 -8.46 18.19
C CYS A 85 -8.58 -7.04 18.22
N GLY A 86 -9.23 -6.12 18.91
CA GLY A 86 -8.73 -4.76 19.14
C GLY A 86 -7.52 -4.66 20.08
N CYS A 87 -7.00 -5.80 20.57
CA CYS A 87 -5.81 -5.85 21.43
C CYS A 87 -4.49 -5.82 20.66
N THR A 88 -4.54 -5.91 19.33
CA THR A 88 -3.39 -5.88 18.42
C THR A 88 -3.56 -4.72 17.47
N ALA A 89 -2.55 -3.88 17.34
CA ALA A 89 -2.55 -2.69 16.49
C ALA A 89 -1.37 -2.77 15.50
N PRO A 90 -1.62 -3.14 14.24
CA PRO A 90 -0.61 -3.10 13.20
C PRO A 90 -0.42 -1.68 12.65
N LYS A 91 0.82 -1.37 12.23
CA LYS A 91 1.17 -0.17 11.47
C LYS A 91 2.07 -0.57 10.31
N TRP A 92 1.85 -0.03 9.14
CA TRP A 92 2.62 -0.27 7.92
C TRP A 92 2.61 0.97 7.03
N SER A 93 3.52 1.02 6.04
CA SER A 93 3.44 2.04 4.99
C SER A 93 2.49 1.61 3.86
N TYR A 94 1.84 2.60 3.25
CA TYR A 94 1.06 2.43 2.03
C TYR A 94 1.90 2.69 0.77
N ASP A 95 3.19 2.97 0.93
CA ASP A 95 4.09 3.18 -0.18
C ASP A 95 4.27 1.91 -1.01
N SER A 96 4.54 2.12 -2.29
CA SER A 96 4.84 1.04 -3.21
C SER A 96 6.27 0.53 -2.98
N ILE A 97 6.41 -0.78 -2.77
CA ILE A 97 7.69 -1.47 -2.52
C ILE A 97 8.10 -2.16 -3.81
N ALA A 98 9.22 -1.73 -4.41
CA ALA A 98 9.70 -2.32 -5.66
C ALA A 98 10.16 -3.78 -5.49
N PRO A 99 10.21 -4.57 -6.57
CA PRO A 99 10.79 -5.92 -6.53
C PRO A 99 12.21 -5.91 -5.95
N GLY A 100 12.46 -6.76 -4.95
CA GLY A 100 13.72 -6.84 -4.22
C GLY A 100 13.88 -5.87 -3.05
N ASP A 101 13.02 -4.86 -2.93
CA ASP A 101 13.04 -3.93 -1.80
C ASP A 101 12.36 -4.54 -0.56
N THR A 102 12.72 -3.98 0.59
CA THR A 102 12.23 -4.41 1.90
C THR A 102 11.12 -3.50 2.41
N GLY A 103 10.22 -4.08 3.20
CA GLY A 103 9.22 -3.37 3.97
C GLY A 103 9.10 -3.92 5.38
N GLU A 104 8.28 -3.25 6.19
CA GLU A 104 8.05 -3.66 7.57
C GLU A 104 6.59 -3.48 8.00
N ILE A 105 6.15 -4.34 8.91
CA ILE A 105 4.86 -4.24 9.61
C ILE A 105 5.16 -4.22 11.10
N VAL A 106 4.90 -3.10 11.76
CA VAL A 106 5.04 -2.95 13.20
C VAL A 106 3.77 -3.43 13.87
N VAL A 107 3.86 -4.42 14.75
CA VAL A 107 2.70 -5.00 15.45
C VAL A 107 2.84 -4.75 16.94
N SER A 108 1.90 -4.05 17.54
CA SER A 108 1.83 -3.83 18.99
C SER A 108 0.71 -4.66 19.60
N PHE A 109 1.00 -5.40 20.67
CA PHE A 109 0.03 -6.15 21.46
C PHE A 109 -0.11 -5.55 22.86
N ASN A 110 -1.35 -5.27 23.24
CA ASN A 110 -1.71 -4.80 24.57
C ASN A 110 -2.31 -5.96 25.37
N SER A 111 -1.66 -6.36 26.46
CA SER A 111 -2.09 -7.47 27.31
C SER A 111 -3.13 -7.08 28.37
N ALA A 112 -3.62 -5.84 28.36
CA ALA A 112 -4.71 -5.42 29.27
C ALA A 112 -5.92 -6.37 29.14
N HIS A 113 -6.42 -6.85 30.26
CA HIS A 113 -7.54 -7.82 30.34
C HIS A 113 -7.28 -9.15 29.60
N LYS A 114 -6.01 -9.54 29.41
CA LYS A 114 -5.60 -10.83 28.84
C LYS A 114 -4.92 -11.66 29.91
N MET A 115 -5.13 -12.98 29.85
CA MET A 115 -4.55 -13.94 30.76
C MET A 115 -4.27 -15.24 30.05
N GLY A 116 -3.21 -15.96 30.51
CA GLY A 116 -2.84 -17.26 29.97
C GLY A 116 -2.17 -17.18 28.59
N PRO A 117 -2.12 -18.29 27.85
CA PRO A 117 -1.56 -18.35 26.51
C PRO A 117 -2.32 -17.45 25.54
N GLN A 118 -1.61 -16.71 24.73
CA GLN A 118 -2.13 -15.85 23.67
C GLN A 118 -1.53 -16.26 22.34
N THR A 119 -2.38 -16.37 21.33
CA THR A 119 -1.96 -16.51 19.92
C THR A 119 -2.85 -15.63 19.08
N LYS A 120 -2.26 -14.77 18.28
CA LYS A 120 -2.97 -13.84 17.40
C LYS A 120 -2.37 -13.92 16.01
N THR A 121 -3.18 -14.35 15.05
CA THR A 121 -2.80 -14.38 13.62
C THR A 121 -3.41 -13.18 12.92
N LEU A 122 -2.57 -12.40 12.25
CA LEU A 122 -2.94 -11.25 11.45
C LEU A 122 -2.89 -11.65 9.98
N LYS A 123 -3.83 -11.11 9.19
CA LYS A 123 -3.86 -11.31 7.74
C LYS A 123 -3.36 -10.06 7.06
N VAL A 124 -2.31 -10.19 6.28
CA VAL A 124 -1.68 -9.11 5.50
C VAL A 124 -2.21 -9.18 4.08
N THR A 125 -3.06 -8.25 3.71
CA THR A 125 -3.68 -8.15 2.38
C THR A 125 -2.94 -7.13 1.52
N TYR A 126 -2.55 -7.51 0.34
CA TYR A 126 -1.80 -6.70 -0.62
C TYR A 126 -2.27 -6.97 -2.06
N ASN A 127 -1.79 -6.21 -3.02
CA ASN A 127 -2.20 -6.21 -4.43
C ASN A 127 -1.71 -7.43 -5.22
N SER A 128 -2.01 -8.65 -4.76
CA SER A 128 -1.58 -9.91 -5.38
C SER A 128 -2.64 -11.00 -5.29
N GLU A 129 -2.61 -11.94 -6.22
CA GLU A 129 -3.40 -13.18 -6.16
C GLU A 129 -2.93 -14.13 -5.04
N PHE A 130 -1.69 -13.98 -4.58
CA PHE A 130 -1.15 -14.75 -3.44
C PHE A 130 -1.58 -14.19 -2.08
N SER A 131 -2.25 -13.05 -2.06
CA SER A 131 -2.77 -12.43 -0.84
C SER A 131 -4.01 -13.18 -0.31
N PRO A 132 -4.21 -13.26 1.03
CA PRO A 132 -3.38 -12.71 2.10
C PRO A 132 -2.27 -13.63 2.58
N ASP A 133 -1.17 -13.04 3.06
CA ASP A 133 -0.19 -13.74 3.89
C ASP A 133 -0.53 -13.60 5.38
N LEU A 134 0.03 -14.50 6.19
CA LEU A 134 -0.25 -14.59 7.63
C LEU A 134 1.02 -14.32 8.45
N ILE A 135 0.88 -13.50 9.50
CA ILE A 135 1.88 -13.35 10.55
C ILE A 135 1.23 -13.65 11.90
N THR A 136 1.98 -14.23 12.81
CA THR A 136 1.46 -14.68 14.12
C THR A 136 2.31 -14.14 15.25
N ILE A 137 1.66 -13.60 16.27
CA ILE A 137 2.29 -13.32 17.56
C ILE A 137 1.76 -14.29 18.60
N LYS A 138 2.63 -14.82 19.45
CA LYS A 138 2.27 -15.73 20.53
C LYS A 138 3.06 -15.45 21.80
N GLY A 139 2.58 -15.96 22.94
CA GLY A 139 3.22 -15.84 24.23
C GLY A 139 2.24 -16.09 25.37
N LYS A 140 2.64 -15.77 26.60
CA LYS A 140 1.85 -16.00 27.81
C LYS A 140 1.72 -14.72 28.62
N VAL A 141 0.51 -14.45 29.09
CA VAL A 141 0.23 -13.34 30.01
C VAL A 141 -0.03 -13.91 31.40
N ILE A 142 0.74 -13.43 32.38
CA ILE A 142 0.58 -13.78 33.80
C ILE A 142 -0.07 -12.63 34.58
N PRO A 143 -0.66 -12.89 35.75
CA PRO A 143 -1.23 -11.82 36.57
C PRO A 143 -0.21 -10.74 36.92
N ASN A 144 -0.68 -9.50 36.96
CA ASN A 144 0.07 -8.42 37.59
C ASN A 144 -0.17 -8.45 39.08
N VAL A 145 0.57 -9.33 39.78
CA VAL A 145 0.56 -9.39 41.25
C VAL A 145 1.50 -8.29 41.72
N PRO A 146 1.05 -7.33 42.53
CA PRO A 146 1.97 -6.42 43.23
C PRO A 146 2.99 -7.26 44.01
N GLU A 147 4.27 -6.94 43.92
CA GLU A 147 5.25 -7.52 44.81
C GLU A 147 4.83 -7.18 46.22
N GLU A 148 4.48 -8.21 47.05
CA GLU A 148 4.26 -8.01 48.47
C GLU A 148 5.57 -7.45 49.03
N HIS A 149 5.51 -6.18 49.42
CA HIS A 149 6.59 -5.59 50.20
C HIS A 149 6.65 -6.37 51.49
N ASP A 150 7.70 -7.20 51.69
CA ASP A 150 7.92 -7.90 52.94
C ASP A 150 8.18 -6.84 54.02
N PRO A 151 7.29 -6.66 55.01
CA PRO A 151 7.44 -5.63 56.05
C PRO A 151 8.40 -6.03 57.13
N HIS A 152 9.18 -7.11 56.98
CA HIS A 152 10.10 -7.64 58.00
C HIS A 152 11.57 -7.32 57.70
N GLU A 153 11.94 -6.06 57.51
CA GLU A 153 13.25 -5.63 58.00
C GLU A 153 13.06 -5.06 59.41
N GLY A 154 13.20 -5.98 60.38
CA GLY A 154 13.19 -5.62 61.79
C GLY A 154 14.32 -4.66 62.10
N HIS A 155 13.94 -3.50 62.60
CA HIS A 155 14.89 -2.66 63.35
C HIS A 155 15.14 -3.31 64.70
N ASP A 156 16.21 -4.07 64.80
CA ASP A 156 16.85 -4.38 66.08
C ASP A 156 17.55 -3.09 66.55
N HIS A 157 16.95 -2.43 67.54
CA HIS A 157 17.59 -1.40 68.33
C HIS A 157 18.22 -2.07 69.55
N GLU A 158 19.55 -2.10 69.59
CA GLU A 158 20.31 -2.06 70.81
C GLU A 158 20.93 -0.68 71.02
#